data_40765cf222e97f3f3c4b247dd0269096
#
_entry.id   40765cf222e97f3f3c4b247dd0269096
#
_cell.length_a   1.000
_cell.length_b   1.000
_cell.length_c   1.000
_cell.angle_alpha   90.00
_cell.angle_beta   90.00
_cell.angle_gamma   90.00
#
_symmetry.space_group_name_H-M   'P 1'
#
loop_
_entity.id
_entity.type
_entity.pdbx_description
1 polymer ?
#
loop_
_entity_poly.entity_id
_entity_poly.type
_entity_poly.pdbx_seq_one_letter_code
_entity_poly.pdbx_strand_id
1 'polypeptide(L)'
;VSHQEKRQHIAVYPGSFDPPTNGHLDIARRAARLFDTLIVAVYAFPAKNVLFSADERVALWKEVATSEELTNIRIDTFSSLVVEYVRSVGGETIIKGLRSPNDFEAEFQQGLMNHKLAPEIETICLLTKPEQLFVSSSLLKEVARLGGDVSDMLPTAVVHALQQKFAKD
;
A
#
# COMPACT_ATOMS: atom_id res chain seq x y z
N VAL A 1 2.91 -27.60 31.10
CA VAL A 1 3.11 -27.32 29.69
C VAL A 1 2.70 -25.89 29.49
N SER A 2 3.69 -24.97 29.41
CA SER A 2 3.45 -23.56 29.18
C SER A 2 2.95 -23.39 27.73
N HIS A 3 1.70 -22.96 27.54
CA HIS A 3 1.24 -22.41 26.27
C HIS A 3 2.05 -21.12 26.03
N GLN A 4 3.12 -21.18 25.25
CA GLN A 4 3.68 -20.00 24.60
C GLN A 4 2.58 -19.48 23.67
N GLU A 5 1.97 -18.35 24.00
CA GLU A 5 1.13 -17.62 23.04
C GLU A 5 1.97 -17.41 21.77
N LYS A 6 1.48 -17.94 20.66
CA LYS A 6 2.13 -17.80 19.37
C LYS A 6 2.18 -16.32 19.04
N ARG A 7 3.38 -15.71 19.09
CA ARG A 7 3.58 -14.30 18.71
C ARG A 7 3.06 -14.11 17.28
N GLN A 8 2.12 -13.20 17.08
CA GLN A 8 1.63 -12.85 15.75
C GLN A 8 2.66 -11.98 15.05
N HIS A 9 3.03 -12.35 13.82
CA HIS A 9 3.88 -11.55 12.96
C HIS A 9 3.03 -10.56 12.16
N ILE A 10 3.09 -9.28 12.56
CA ILE A 10 2.33 -8.20 11.95
C ILE A 10 3.27 -7.37 11.07
N ALA A 11 2.92 -7.23 9.80
CA ALA A 11 3.60 -6.33 8.88
C ALA A 11 2.70 -5.16 8.49
N VAL A 12 3.31 -4.01 8.19
CA VAL A 12 2.63 -2.81 7.72
C VAL A 12 3.10 -2.50 6.29
N TYR A 13 2.16 -2.34 5.39
CA TYR A 13 2.38 -1.88 4.02
C TYR A 13 1.89 -0.43 3.90
N PRO A 14 2.76 0.58 4.08
CA PRO A 14 2.39 1.98 4.05
C PRO A 14 2.42 2.53 2.63
N GLY A 15 1.51 3.44 2.34
CA GLY A 15 1.51 4.16 1.07
C GLY A 15 0.44 5.23 0.98
N SER A 16 0.52 6.08 -0.03
CA SER A 16 -0.54 7.05 -0.33
C SER A 16 -1.73 6.38 -1.03
N PHE A 17 -1.47 5.39 -1.89
CA PHE A 17 -2.50 4.62 -2.61
C PHE A 17 -3.58 5.49 -3.26
N ASP A 18 -3.16 6.42 -4.09
CA ASP A 18 -4.04 7.42 -4.69
C ASP A 18 -4.10 7.31 -6.23
N PRO A 19 -4.87 6.35 -6.77
CA PRO A 19 -5.55 5.25 -6.08
C PRO A 19 -4.68 3.99 -5.91
N PRO A 20 -5.21 2.92 -5.26
CA PRO A 20 -4.61 1.57 -5.33
C PRO A 20 -4.52 1.08 -6.76
N THR A 21 -3.43 0.36 -7.10
CA THR A 21 -3.22 -0.24 -8.43
C THR A 21 -3.09 -1.75 -8.33
N ASN A 22 -3.13 -2.46 -9.47
CA ASN A 22 -2.87 -3.90 -9.48
C ASN A 22 -1.45 -4.24 -8.99
N GLY A 23 -0.49 -3.33 -9.16
CA GLY A 23 0.86 -3.47 -8.58
C GLY A 23 0.84 -3.42 -7.04
N HIS A 24 0.08 -2.50 -6.46
CA HIS A 24 -0.10 -2.44 -5.00
C HIS A 24 -0.80 -3.69 -4.47
N LEU A 25 -1.82 -4.16 -5.17
CA LEU A 25 -2.57 -5.37 -4.83
C LEU A 25 -1.69 -6.62 -4.88
N ASP A 26 -0.81 -6.76 -5.89
CA ASP A 26 0.13 -7.88 -5.99
C ASP A 26 1.08 -7.93 -4.79
N ILE A 27 1.66 -6.79 -4.42
CA ILE A 27 2.53 -6.68 -3.23
C ILE A 27 1.74 -7.06 -1.96
N ALA A 28 0.53 -6.53 -1.78
CA ALA A 28 -0.30 -6.84 -0.61
C ALA A 28 -0.65 -8.33 -0.51
N ARG A 29 -1.06 -8.96 -1.62
CA ARG A 29 -1.34 -10.42 -1.67
C ARG A 29 -0.13 -11.26 -1.29
N ARG A 30 1.04 -10.88 -1.78
CA ARG A 30 2.28 -11.64 -1.52
C ARG A 30 2.76 -11.42 -0.10
N ALA A 31 2.70 -10.21 0.42
CA ALA A 31 3.01 -9.91 1.81
C ALA A 31 2.04 -10.63 2.77
N ALA A 32 0.75 -10.65 2.47
CA ALA A 32 -0.25 -11.36 3.29
C ALA A 32 0.01 -12.87 3.45
N ARG A 33 0.76 -13.49 2.53
CA ARG A 33 1.17 -14.90 2.64
C ARG A 33 2.36 -15.12 3.57
N LEU A 34 3.11 -14.07 3.89
CA LEU A 34 4.34 -14.14 4.69
C LEU A 34 4.11 -13.82 6.16
N PHE A 35 2.99 -13.15 6.47
CA PHE A 35 2.69 -12.63 7.81
C PHE A 35 1.31 -13.11 8.28
N ASP A 36 1.14 -13.23 9.60
CA ASP A 36 -0.16 -13.59 10.19
C ASP A 36 -1.20 -12.48 9.96
N THR A 37 -0.76 -11.22 9.95
CA THR A 37 -1.58 -10.05 9.63
C THR A 37 -0.77 -9.05 8.81
N LEU A 38 -1.35 -8.58 7.70
CA LEU A 38 -0.85 -7.44 6.96
C LEU A 38 -1.77 -6.22 7.20
N ILE A 39 -1.19 -5.10 7.60
CA ILE A 39 -1.91 -3.84 7.70
C ILE A 39 -1.54 -2.98 6.49
N VAL A 40 -2.47 -2.75 5.58
CA VAL A 40 -2.34 -1.74 4.54
C VAL A 40 -2.64 -0.39 5.17
N ALA A 41 -1.61 0.42 5.37
CA ALA A 41 -1.69 1.69 6.06
C ALA A 41 -1.70 2.87 5.08
N VAL A 42 -2.85 3.52 4.94
CA VAL A 42 -3.02 4.68 4.06
C VAL A 42 -2.48 5.93 4.75
N TYR A 43 -1.49 6.60 4.16
CA TYR A 43 -0.97 7.85 4.71
C TYR A 43 -1.99 8.98 4.48
N ALA A 44 -2.42 9.63 5.57
CA ALA A 44 -3.51 10.60 5.54
C ALA A 44 -3.12 11.89 4.81
N PHE A 45 -1.87 12.38 4.99
CA PHE A 45 -1.41 13.70 4.53
C PHE A 45 -0.19 13.61 3.61
N PRO A 46 -0.28 12.98 2.42
CA PRO A 46 0.86 12.97 1.50
C PRO A 46 1.20 14.39 1.04
N ALA A 47 2.49 14.66 0.87
CA ALA A 47 2.98 15.97 0.43
C ALA A 47 2.52 16.38 -0.98
N LYS A 48 2.10 15.41 -1.79
CA LYS A 48 1.58 15.62 -3.15
C LYS A 48 0.06 15.79 -3.15
N ASN A 49 -0.45 16.51 -4.14
CA ASN A 49 -1.89 16.56 -4.37
C ASN A 49 -2.46 15.17 -4.64
N VAL A 50 -3.52 14.82 -3.94
CA VAL A 50 -4.24 13.55 -4.08
C VAL A 50 -5.60 13.77 -4.71
N LEU A 51 -6.04 12.79 -5.51
CA LEU A 51 -7.38 12.81 -6.13
C LEU A 51 -8.45 12.33 -5.16
N PHE A 52 -8.11 11.33 -4.34
CA PHE A 52 -9.02 10.72 -3.38
C PHE A 52 -8.64 11.14 -1.95
N SER A 53 -9.62 11.50 -1.14
CA SER A 53 -9.41 11.73 0.29
C SER A 53 -8.86 10.49 1.01
N ALA A 54 -8.37 10.63 2.22
CA ALA A 54 -7.90 9.48 3.01
C ALA A 54 -8.99 8.42 3.19
N ASP A 55 -10.22 8.86 3.50
CA ASP A 55 -11.36 7.97 3.70
C ASP A 55 -11.76 7.24 2.42
N GLU A 56 -11.75 7.92 1.26
CA GLU A 56 -12.00 7.30 -0.04
C GLU A 56 -10.95 6.24 -0.37
N ARG A 57 -9.67 6.51 -0.11
CA ARG A 57 -8.57 5.56 -0.35
C ARG A 57 -8.66 4.33 0.56
N VAL A 58 -9.06 4.52 1.82
CA VAL A 58 -9.35 3.42 2.76
C VAL A 58 -10.55 2.61 2.28
N ALA A 59 -11.62 3.26 1.83
CA ALA A 59 -12.82 2.58 1.32
C ALA A 59 -12.49 1.75 0.07
N LEU A 60 -11.72 2.28 -0.87
CA LEU A 60 -11.26 1.55 -2.06
C LEU A 60 -10.45 0.31 -1.69
N TRP A 61 -9.52 0.43 -0.75
CA TRP A 61 -8.75 -0.72 -0.27
C TRP A 61 -9.61 -1.78 0.42
N LYS A 62 -10.61 -1.38 1.20
CA LYS A 62 -11.55 -2.32 1.84
C LYS A 62 -12.36 -3.09 0.78
N GLU A 63 -12.85 -2.39 -0.24
CA GLU A 63 -13.58 -3.03 -1.33
C GLU A 63 -12.69 -4.00 -2.12
N VAL A 64 -11.47 -3.57 -2.46
CA VAL A 64 -10.47 -4.44 -3.12
C VAL A 64 -10.13 -5.66 -2.26
N ALA A 65 -9.84 -5.48 -0.97
CA ALA A 65 -9.51 -6.59 -0.08
C ALA A 65 -10.67 -7.61 0.04
N THR A 66 -11.91 -7.13 0.06
CA THR A 66 -13.11 -7.96 0.10
C THR A 66 -13.30 -8.74 -1.20
N SER A 67 -13.21 -8.08 -2.36
CA SER A 67 -13.37 -8.71 -3.67
C SER A 67 -12.29 -9.76 -3.97
N GLU A 68 -11.13 -9.63 -3.34
CA GLU A 68 -9.98 -10.51 -3.49
C GLU A 68 -9.86 -11.58 -2.39
N GLU A 69 -10.85 -11.65 -1.49
CA GLU A 69 -10.90 -12.61 -0.37
C GLU A 69 -9.65 -12.58 0.53
N LEU A 70 -9.08 -11.39 0.73
CA LEU A 70 -7.86 -11.22 1.54
C LEU A 70 -8.22 -11.13 3.03
N THR A 71 -8.36 -12.27 3.68
CA THR A 71 -8.92 -12.40 5.04
C THR A 71 -8.00 -11.93 6.16
N ASN A 72 -6.69 -11.90 5.94
CA ASN A 72 -5.69 -11.48 6.94
C ASN A 72 -5.12 -10.07 6.65
N ILE A 73 -5.79 -9.30 5.79
CA ILE A 73 -5.46 -7.89 5.56
C ILE A 73 -6.40 -6.99 6.35
N ARG A 74 -5.80 -6.07 7.11
CA ARG A 74 -6.50 -4.95 7.77
C ARG A 74 -6.15 -3.65 7.05
N ILE A 75 -7.15 -2.81 6.82
CA ILE A 75 -6.98 -1.49 6.20
C ILE A 75 -7.11 -0.43 7.29
N ASP A 76 -6.12 0.46 7.37
CA ASP A 76 -6.06 1.51 8.37
C ASP A 76 -5.49 2.80 7.77
N THR A 77 -5.53 3.89 8.52
CA THR A 77 -4.93 5.18 8.15
C THR A 77 -3.96 5.63 9.22
N PHE A 78 -2.93 6.38 8.84
CA PHE A 78 -1.97 6.95 9.77
C PHE A 78 -1.50 8.34 9.31
N SER A 79 -1.03 9.14 10.28
CA SER A 79 -0.56 10.51 10.07
C SER A 79 0.77 10.84 10.77
N SER A 80 1.34 9.86 11.50
CA SER A 80 2.62 9.95 12.20
C SER A 80 3.79 9.48 11.33
N LEU A 81 4.99 9.40 11.91
CA LEU A 81 6.08 8.64 11.31
C LEU A 81 5.67 7.17 11.17
N VAL A 82 6.06 6.55 10.06
CA VAL A 82 5.69 5.15 9.78
C VAL A 82 6.14 4.20 10.89
N VAL A 83 7.34 4.40 11.45
CA VAL A 83 7.87 3.57 12.54
C VAL A 83 7.06 3.70 13.83
N GLU A 84 6.56 4.91 14.16
CA GLU A 84 5.67 5.12 15.30
C GLU A 84 4.33 4.42 15.10
N TYR A 85 3.78 4.50 13.90
CA TYR A 85 2.56 3.78 13.56
C TYR A 85 2.76 2.26 13.68
N VAL A 86 3.85 1.72 13.13
CA VAL A 86 4.18 0.28 13.23
C VAL A 86 4.25 -0.17 14.68
N ARG A 87 4.92 0.59 15.56
CA ARG A 87 4.94 0.31 17.02
C ARG A 87 3.56 0.32 17.63
N SER A 88 2.73 1.31 17.28
CA SER A 88 1.39 1.48 17.87
C SER A 88 0.45 0.32 17.57
N VAL A 89 0.66 -0.37 16.44
CA VAL A 89 -0.15 -1.53 16.05
C VAL A 89 0.50 -2.88 16.43
N GLY A 90 1.63 -2.85 17.14
CA GLY A 90 2.37 -4.06 17.51
C GLY A 90 3.06 -4.75 16.34
N GLY A 91 3.33 -4.00 15.26
CA GLY A 91 4.05 -4.47 14.08
C GLY A 91 5.55 -4.51 14.29
N GLU A 92 6.25 -5.26 13.45
CA GLU A 92 7.70 -5.40 13.47
C GLU A 92 8.34 -5.27 12.08
N THR A 93 7.51 -5.16 11.03
CA THR A 93 7.99 -5.15 9.64
C THR A 93 7.26 -4.09 8.81
N ILE A 94 8.02 -3.35 8.01
CA ILE A 94 7.52 -2.46 6.97
C ILE A 94 7.69 -3.15 5.62
N ILE A 95 6.62 -3.23 4.82
CA ILE A 95 6.64 -3.78 3.47
C ILE A 95 6.73 -2.63 2.46
N LYS A 96 7.61 -2.78 1.47
CA LYS A 96 7.75 -1.85 0.34
C LYS A 96 7.74 -2.61 -0.97
N GLY A 97 7.15 -2.01 -2.01
CA GLY A 97 7.21 -2.52 -3.38
C GLY A 97 8.30 -1.80 -4.18
N LEU A 98 9.10 -2.53 -4.93
CA LEU A 98 10.14 -1.98 -5.81
C LEU A 98 9.81 -2.25 -7.27
N ARG A 99 9.73 -1.19 -8.09
CA ARG A 99 9.45 -1.25 -9.53
C ARG A 99 10.67 -0.91 -10.38
N SER A 100 11.53 -0.04 -9.88
CA SER A 100 12.62 0.52 -10.65
C SER A 100 13.86 0.75 -9.78
N PRO A 101 15.05 0.94 -10.40
CA PRO A 101 16.24 1.35 -9.66
C PRO A 101 16.07 2.67 -8.87
N ASN A 102 15.30 3.62 -9.42
CA ASN A 102 15.02 4.88 -8.73
C ASN A 102 14.15 4.68 -7.47
N ASP A 103 13.14 3.79 -7.54
CA ASP A 103 12.38 3.42 -6.36
C ASP A 103 13.30 2.80 -5.30
N PHE A 104 14.24 1.93 -5.73
CA PHE A 104 15.19 1.31 -4.80
C PHE A 104 16.04 2.33 -4.05
N GLU A 105 16.57 3.34 -4.73
CA GLU A 105 17.39 4.37 -4.08
C GLU A 105 16.59 5.14 -3.03
N ALA A 106 15.36 5.55 -3.36
CA ALA A 106 14.49 6.27 -2.44
C ALA A 106 14.10 5.40 -1.23
N GLU A 107 13.69 4.15 -1.45
CA GLU A 107 13.29 3.24 -0.39
C GLU A 107 14.48 2.78 0.46
N PHE A 108 15.68 2.67 -0.12
CA PHE A 108 16.91 2.39 0.61
C PHE A 108 17.24 3.50 1.60
N GLN A 109 17.21 4.77 1.17
CA GLN A 109 17.43 5.92 2.05
C GLN A 109 16.38 5.98 3.17
N GLN A 110 15.11 5.76 2.83
CA GLN A 110 14.03 5.74 3.82
C GLN A 110 14.18 4.57 4.79
N GLY A 111 14.56 3.39 4.31
CA GLY A 111 14.82 2.20 5.14
C GLY A 111 15.95 2.42 6.15
N LEU A 112 17.06 3.05 5.72
CA LEU A 112 18.17 3.42 6.63
C LEU A 112 17.71 4.41 7.70
N MET A 113 16.89 5.40 7.35
CA MET A 113 16.33 6.35 8.31
C MET A 113 15.38 5.66 9.29
N ASN A 114 14.50 4.79 8.79
CA ASN A 114 13.59 4.01 9.63
C ASN A 114 14.38 3.14 10.62
N HIS A 115 15.42 2.45 10.16
CA HIS A 115 16.27 1.63 11.03
C HIS A 115 16.99 2.46 12.10
N LYS A 116 17.43 3.68 11.75
CA LYS A 116 18.05 4.60 12.73
C LYS A 116 17.05 5.03 13.81
N LEU A 117 15.79 5.26 13.45
CA LEU A 117 14.73 5.71 14.38
C LEU A 117 14.12 4.55 15.18
N ALA A 118 14.12 3.36 14.63
CA ALA A 118 13.51 2.16 15.18
C ALA A 118 14.28 0.91 14.75
N PRO A 119 15.43 0.60 15.40
CA PRO A 119 16.29 -0.52 15.02
C PRO A 119 15.60 -1.91 15.11
N GLU A 120 14.52 -1.99 15.89
CA GLU A 120 13.71 -3.20 16.05
C GLU A 120 12.70 -3.45 14.91
N ILE A 121 12.51 -2.48 14.01
CA ILE A 121 11.57 -2.58 12.89
C ILE A 121 12.36 -2.83 11.60
N GLU A 122 12.08 -3.96 10.96
CA GLU A 122 12.72 -4.31 9.68
C GLU A 122 11.95 -3.77 8.47
N THR A 123 12.67 -3.40 7.41
CA THR A 123 12.07 -3.05 6.12
C THR A 123 12.33 -4.15 5.11
N ILE A 124 11.27 -4.73 4.57
CA ILE A 124 11.32 -5.78 3.54
C ILE A 124 10.79 -5.21 2.23
N CYS A 125 11.60 -5.33 1.18
CA CYS A 125 11.24 -4.90 -0.16
C CYS A 125 10.83 -6.09 -1.02
N LEU A 126 9.65 -6.03 -1.64
CA LEU A 126 9.16 -7.02 -2.60
C LEU A 126 9.28 -6.48 -4.01
N LEU A 127 9.88 -7.24 -4.92
CA LEU A 127 9.98 -6.86 -6.32
C LEU A 127 8.61 -6.92 -6.98
N THR A 128 8.24 -5.86 -7.69
CA THR A 128 7.02 -5.79 -8.49
C THR A 128 7.13 -6.73 -9.68
N LYS A 129 6.02 -7.34 -10.09
CA LYS A 129 5.97 -8.19 -11.29
C LYS A 129 6.27 -7.37 -12.55
N PRO A 130 6.91 -7.98 -13.58
CA PRO A 130 7.28 -7.30 -14.81
C PRO A 130 6.12 -6.55 -15.47
N GLU A 131 4.91 -7.12 -15.45
CA GLU A 131 3.71 -6.53 -16.07
C GLU A 131 3.24 -5.25 -15.37
N GLN A 132 3.70 -5.01 -14.13
CA GLN A 132 3.31 -3.85 -13.31
C GLN A 132 4.44 -2.82 -13.14
N LEU A 133 5.60 -3.01 -13.80
CA LEU A 133 6.78 -2.14 -13.60
C LEU A 133 6.53 -0.68 -14.02
N PHE A 134 5.77 -0.46 -15.09
CA PHE A 134 5.45 0.88 -15.61
C PHE A 134 4.22 1.51 -14.95
N VAL A 135 3.47 0.75 -14.13
CA VAL A 135 2.23 1.20 -13.52
C VAL A 135 2.52 2.11 -12.33
N SER A 136 2.02 3.35 -12.39
CA SER A 136 2.02 4.26 -11.26
C SER A 136 0.67 4.96 -11.11
N SER A 137 0.23 5.22 -9.87
CA SER A 137 -1.04 5.91 -9.63
C SER A 137 -1.11 7.27 -10.31
N SER A 138 0.00 8.01 -10.38
CA SER A 138 0.06 9.33 -11.02
C SER A 138 -0.16 9.23 -12.53
N LEU A 139 0.54 8.31 -13.20
CA LEU A 139 0.39 8.07 -14.64
C LEU A 139 -1.04 7.61 -14.96
N LEU A 140 -1.58 6.65 -14.19
CA LEU A 140 -2.92 6.13 -14.44
C LEU A 140 -4.02 7.19 -14.25
N LYS A 141 -3.88 8.09 -13.28
CA LYS A 141 -4.79 9.23 -13.13
C LYS A 141 -4.74 10.17 -14.32
N GLU A 142 -3.55 10.45 -14.82
CA GLU A 142 -3.38 11.32 -16.00
C GLU A 142 -4.01 10.69 -17.24
N VAL A 143 -3.73 9.43 -17.52
CA VAL A 143 -4.31 8.70 -18.66
C VAL A 143 -5.83 8.62 -18.55
N ALA A 144 -6.38 8.26 -17.38
CA ALA A 144 -7.82 8.17 -17.17
C ALA A 144 -8.51 9.54 -17.33
N ARG A 145 -7.90 10.62 -16.83
CA ARG A 145 -8.44 11.99 -16.99
C ARG A 145 -8.54 12.41 -18.46
N LEU A 146 -7.65 11.92 -19.30
CA LEU A 146 -7.64 12.18 -20.75
C LEU A 146 -8.51 11.18 -21.54
N GLY A 147 -9.25 10.30 -20.87
CA GLY A 147 -10.16 9.34 -21.50
C GLY A 147 -9.47 8.04 -21.96
N GLY A 148 -8.20 7.81 -21.60
CA GLY A 148 -7.49 6.56 -21.89
C GLY A 148 -8.00 5.40 -21.04
N ASP A 149 -7.98 4.19 -21.59
CA ASP A 149 -8.37 2.98 -20.88
C ASP A 149 -7.24 2.51 -19.94
N VAL A 150 -7.57 2.36 -18.66
CA VAL A 150 -6.67 1.91 -17.59
C VAL A 150 -7.22 0.68 -16.85
N SER A 151 -8.24 0.04 -17.42
CA SER A 151 -9.03 -1.00 -16.74
C SER A 151 -8.24 -2.28 -16.43
N ASP A 152 -7.22 -2.61 -17.22
CA ASP A 152 -6.35 -3.77 -17.02
C ASP A 152 -5.25 -3.55 -15.96
N MET A 153 -5.02 -2.28 -15.56
CA MET A 153 -3.98 -1.89 -14.61
C MET A 153 -4.50 -1.59 -13.19
N LEU A 154 -5.82 -1.60 -13.03
CA LEU A 154 -6.50 -1.20 -11.79
C LEU A 154 -7.51 -2.26 -11.34
N PRO A 155 -7.71 -2.41 -10.02
CA PRO A 155 -8.86 -3.17 -9.52
C PRO A 155 -10.18 -2.55 -10.01
N THR A 156 -11.20 -3.38 -10.27
CA THR A 156 -12.49 -2.94 -10.82
C THR A 156 -13.15 -1.80 -10.02
N ALA A 157 -13.12 -1.89 -8.69
CA ALA A 157 -13.65 -0.83 -7.81
C ALA A 157 -12.96 0.51 -8.05
N VAL A 158 -11.65 0.49 -8.29
CA VAL A 158 -10.84 1.70 -8.55
C VAL A 158 -11.17 2.28 -9.93
N VAL A 159 -11.38 1.44 -10.94
CA VAL A 159 -11.82 1.89 -12.29
C VAL A 159 -13.12 2.67 -12.18
N HIS A 160 -14.13 2.12 -11.50
CA HIS A 160 -15.40 2.79 -11.30
C HIS A 160 -15.25 4.11 -10.54
N ALA A 161 -14.44 4.16 -9.49
CA ALA A 161 -14.21 5.36 -8.71
C ALA A 161 -13.55 6.47 -9.53
N LEU A 162 -12.57 6.13 -10.39
CA LEU A 162 -11.93 7.09 -11.30
C LEU A 162 -12.93 7.64 -12.32
N GLN A 163 -13.74 6.78 -12.93
CA GLN A 163 -14.79 7.20 -13.87
C GLN A 163 -15.77 8.19 -13.21
N GLN A 164 -16.18 7.92 -11.97
CA GLN A 164 -17.06 8.82 -11.23
C GLN A 164 -16.41 10.16 -10.88
N LYS A 165 -15.10 10.18 -10.57
CA LYS A 165 -14.37 11.42 -10.28
C LYS A 165 -14.26 12.30 -11.51
N PHE A 166 -13.92 11.74 -12.67
CA PHE A 166 -13.71 12.50 -13.90
C PHE A 166 -14.98 12.77 -14.70
N ALA A 167 -16.11 12.10 -14.42
CA ALA A 167 -17.42 12.44 -15.01
C ALA A 167 -18.05 13.69 -14.38
N LYS A 168 -17.51 14.21 -13.28
CA LYS A 168 -18.02 15.39 -12.56
C LYS A 168 -17.28 16.68 -12.89
N ASP A 169 -16.16 16.56 -13.64
CA ASP A 169 -15.38 17.68 -14.16
C ASP A 169 -15.79 18.00 -15.62
#